data_5bf70498579b6534ebc9fb0ec4bd0ae8
#
_entry.id   5bf70498579b6534ebc9fb0ec4bd0ae8
#
_cell.length_a   1.000
_cell.length_b   1.000
_cell.length_c   1.000
_cell.angle_alpha   90.00
_cell.angle_beta   90.00
_cell.angle_gamma   90.00
#
_symmetry.space_group_name_H-M   'P 1'
#
loop_
_entity.id
_entity.type
_entity.pdbx_description
1 polymer ?
#
loop_
_entity_poly.entity_id
_entity_poly.type
_entity_poly.pdbx_seq_one_letter_code
_entity_poly.pdbx_strand_id
1 'polypeptide(L)'
;MTVYTAVALKAELHDRGWRLTPQRETILHVFQELPGGEHLSAEDLYHKLESQGERKGISLSTIYRTLKLMARMGILRELELGEGHKHYEINQPYPHHHHHLICVRCNKTIEFKNDSILKIGTKTAQKEAYHLLDCQLTIHAVCTTCQRALLPD
;
A
#
# COMPACT_ATOMS: atom_id res chain seq x y z
N MET A 1 9.97 2.21 -15.46
CA MET A 1 9.83 1.61 -14.11
C MET A 1 8.98 0.38 -14.19
N THR A 2 9.49 -0.67 -13.63
CA THR A 2 8.95 -2.01 -13.77
C THR A 2 7.67 -2.14 -12.96
N VAL A 3 6.55 -2.32 -13.62
CA VAL A 3 5.39 -2.92 -12.96
C VAL A 3 5.86 -4.31 -12.51
N TYR A 4 5.83 -4.59 -11.23
CA TYR A 4 6.21 -5.90 -10.72
C TYR A 4 5.23 -6.95 -11.28
N THR A 5 5.62 -7.56 -12.36
CA THR A 5 4.96 -8.77 -12.83
C THR A 5 5.34 -9.92 -11.90
N ALA A 6 4.54 -10.98 -11.86
CA ALA A 6 4.88 -12.18 -11.09
C ALA A 6 6.27 -12.72 -11.45
N VAL A 7 6.68 -12.57 -12.71
CA VAL A 7 8.01 -12.99 -13.21
C VAL A 7 9.12 -12.11 -12.61
N ALA A 8 8.94 -10.79 -12.65
CA ALA A 8 9.93 -9.85 -12.10
C ALA A 8 10.05 -10.02 -10.57
N LEU A 9 8.93 -10.21 -9.88
CA LEU A 9 8.92 -10.47 -8.45
C LEU A 9 9.63 -11.78 -8.12
N LYS A 10 9.38 -12.84 -8.88
CA LYS A 10 10.03 -14.14 -8.69
C LYS A 10 11.54 -14.05 -8.81
N ALA A 11 12.04 -13.31 -9.81
CA ALA A 11 13.47 -13.08 -10.01
C ALA A 11 14.07 -12.29 -8.85
N GLU A 12 13.43 -11.22 -8.42
CA GLU A 12 13.92 -10.37 -7.33
C GLU A 12 13.91 -11.10 -5.98
N LEU A 13 12.86 -11.87 -5.69
CA LEU A 13 12.81 -12.71 -4.49
C LEU A 13 13.92 -13.76 -4.49
N HIS A 14 14.15 -14.40 -5.63
CA HIS A 14 15.22 -15.39 -5.78
C HIS A 14 16.60 -14.78 -5.49
N ASP A 15 16.88 -13.60 -6.06
CA ASP A 15 18.15 -12.88 -5.87
C ASP A 15 18.39 -12.48 -4.41
N ARG A 16 17.32 -12.31 -3.63
CA ARG A 16 17.36 -12.00 -2.19
C ARG A 16 17.28 -13.26 -1.30
N GLY A 17 17.28 -14.45 -1.89
CA GLY A 17 17.14 -15.71 -1.15
C GLY A 17 15.71 -16.04 -0.69
N TRP A 18 14.70 -15.37 -1.26
CA TRP A 18 13.29 -15.58 -0.96
C TRP A 18 12.58 -16.35 -2.08
N ARG A 19 11.53 -17.07 -1.73
CA ARG A 19 10.70 -17.79 -2.72
C ARG A 19 9.37 -17.12 -2.93
N LEU A 20 8.97 -17.00 -4.19
CA LEU A 20 7.58 -16.75 -4.53
C LEU A 20 6.80 -18.06 -4.44
N THR A 21 6.16 -18.29 -3.30
CA THR A 21 5.31 -19.45 -3.11
C THR A 21 3.97 -19.25 -3.80
N PRO A 22 3.21 -20.33 -4.13
CA PRO A 22 1.86 -20.19 -4.68
C PRO A 22 0.94 -19.31 -3.83
N GLN A 23 1.06 -19.37 -2.50
CA GLN A 23 0.30 -18.52 -1.59
C GLN A 23 0.63 -17.03 -1.75
N ARG A 24 1.91 -16.70 -1.85
CA ARG A 24 2.36 -15.30 -2.09
C ARG A 24 1.92 -14.80 -3.46
N GLU A 25 1.97 -15.67 -4.46
CA GLU A 25 1.52 -15.34 -5.82
C GLU A 25 0.02 -15.05 -5.84
N THR A 26 -0.78 -15.84 -5.16
CA THR A 26 -2.22 -15.61 -5.01
C THR A 26 -2.51 -14.26 -4.36
N ILE A 27 -1.78 -13.90 -3.30
CA ILE A 27 -1.93 -12.61 -2.62
C ILE A 27 -1.54 -11.46 -3.54
N LEU A 28 -0.42 -11.55 -4.23
CA LEU A 28 0.02 -10.53 -5.18
C LEU A 28 -1.00 -10.30 -6.29
N HIS A 29 -1.57 -11.37 -6.82
CA HIS A 29 -2.55 -11.32 -7.89
C HIS A 29 -3.80 -10.52 -7.50
N VAL A 30 -4.28 -10.66 -6.27
CA VAL A 30 -5.40 -9.85 -5.76
C VAL A 30 -5.09 -8.36 -5.87
N PHE A 31 -3.91 -7.93 -5.44
CA PHE A 31 -3.51 -6.52 -5.52
C PHE A 31 -3.32 -6.04 -6.96
N GLN A 32 -2.82 -6.88 -7.83
CA GLN A 32 -2.65 -6.53 -9.26
C GLN A 32 -3.99 -6.30 -9.95
N GLU A 33 -5.05 -6.97 -9.53
CA GLU A 33 -6.39 -6.84 -10.10
C GLU A 33 -7.25 -5.76 -9.43
N LEU A 34 -6.82 -5.20 -8.32
CA LEU A 34 -7.54 -4.09 -7.71
C LEU A 34 -7.57 -2.87 -8.63
N PRO A 35 -8.72 -2.19 -8.75
CA PRO A 35 -8.77 -0.90 -9.41
C PRO A 35 -7.76 0.08 -8.81
N GLY A 36 -7.23 0.98 -9.63
CA GLY A 36 -6.25 1.95 -9.17
C GLY A 36 -6.73 2.78 -7.99
N GLY A 37 -5.89 2.89 -6.97
CA GLY A 37 -6.20 3.62 -5.74
C GLY A 37 -6.91 2.80 -4.67
N GLU A 38 -7.36 1.60 -4.96
CA GLU A 38 -7.93 0.72 -3.93
C GLU A 38 -6.84 0.09 -3.07
N HIS A 39 -7.18 -0.13 -1.82
CA HIS A 39 -6.31 -0.73 -0.82
C HIS A 39 -7.07 -1.75 0.03
N LEU A 40 -6.34 -2.67 0.64
CA LEU A 40 -6.90 -3.70 1.52
C LEU A 40 -6.09 -3.81 2.80
N SER A 41 -6.78 -4.01 3.92
CA SER A 41 -6.16 -4.53 5.15
C SER A 41 -5.90 -6.03 5.02
N ALA A 42 -5.16 -6.61 5.96
CA ALA A 42 -4.96 -8.06 5.99
C ALA A 42 -6.29 -8.82 6.13
N GLU A 43 -7.17 -8.30 6.96
CA GLU A 43 -8.50 -8.86 7.18
C GLU A 43 -9.38 -8.77 5.93
N ASP A 44 -9.37 -7.63 5.24
CA ASP A 44 -10.09 -7.45 3.98
C ASP A 44 -9.61 -8.45 2.93
N LEU A 45 -8.30 -8.64 2.84
CA LEU A 45 -7.70 -9.61 1.92
C LEU A 45 -8.11 -11.04 2.27
N TYR A 46 -8.09 -11.39 3.55
CA TYR A 46 -8.53 -12.70 4.03
C TYR A 46 -9.97 -12.99 3.62
N HIS A 47 -10.89 -12.05 3.87
CA HIS A 47 -12.30 -12.20 3.51
C HIS A 47 -12.49 -12.25 1.99
N LYS A 48 -11.75 -11.45 1.24
CA LYS A 48 -11.81 -11.45 -0.22
C LYS A 48 -11.37 -12.79 -0.81
N LEU A 49 -10.26 -13.34 -0.33
CA LEU A 49 -9.79 -14.67 -0.74
C LEU A 49 -10.80 -15.76 -0.38
N GLU A 50 -11.41 -15.68 0.79
CA GLU A 50 -12.43 -16.62 1.23
C GLU A 50 -13.67 -16.58 0.34
N SER A 51 -14.18 -15.39 0.03
CA SER A 51 -15.36 -15.20 -0.83
C SER A 51 -15.14 -15.64 -2.28
N GLN A 52 -13.90 -15.56 -2.76
CA GLN A 52 -13.52 -16.01 -4.10
C GLN A 52 -13.20 -17.51 -4.17
N GLY A 53 -13.21 -18.21 -3.04
CA GLY A 53 -12.79 -19.62 -2.97
C GLY A 53 -11.29 -19.83 -3.20
N GLU A 54 -10.49 -18.76 -3.09
CA GLU A 54 -9.06 -18.74 -3.39
C GLU A 54 -8.17 -18.87 -2.15
N ARG A 55 -8.77 -18.95 -0.97
CA ARG A 55 -8.00 -18.96 0.28
C ARG A 55 -7.08 -20.18 0.41
N LYS A 56 -7.51 -21.36 -0.05
CA LYS A 56 -6.70 -22.60 -0.15
C LYS A 56 -5.78 -22.87 1.05
N GLY A 57 -6.29 -22.71 2.26
CA GLY A 57 -5.52 -22.93 3.48
C GLY A 57 -4.57 -21.78 3.85
N ILE A 58 -4.65 -20.61 3.21
CA ILE A 58 -3.87 -19.45 3.58
C ILE A 58 -4.41 -18.89 4.90
N SER A 59 -3.59 -18.90 5.95
CA SER A 59 -3.95 -18.34 7.25
C SER A 59 -3.79 -16.83 7.27
N LEU A 60 -4.48 -16.17 8.21
CA LEU A 60 -4.31 -14.74 8.44
C LEU A 60 -2.86 -14.39 8.80
N SER A 61 -2.18 -15.24 9.57
CA SER A 61 -0.75 -15.07 9.89
C SER A 61 0.12 -15.07 8.65
N THR A 62 -0.14 -15.95 7.68
CA THR A 62 0.57 -16.00 6.40
C THR A 62 0.33 -14.72 5.61
N ILE A 63 -0.91 -14.21 5.61
CA ILE A 63 -1.28 -12.95 4.96
C ILE A 63 -0.46 -11.80 5.57
N TYR A 64 -0.46 -11.63 6.89
CA TYR A 64 0.30 -10.59 7.56
C TYR A 64 1.78 -10.63 7.21
N ARG A 65 2.40 -11.80 7.27
CA ARG A 65 3.82 -11.97 6.95
C ARG A 65 4.13 -11.64 5.49
N THR A 66 3.25 -12.05 4.58
CA THR A 66 3.41 -11.79 3.14
C THR A 66 3.26 -10.30 2.83
N LEU A 67 2.27 -9.62 3.40
CA LEU A 67 2.06 -8.19 3.21
C LEU A 67 3.25 -7.38 3.72
N LYS A 68 3.76 -7.70 4.90
CA LYS A 68 4.95 -7.05 5.46
C LYS A 68 6.20 -7.28 4.61
N LEU A 69 6.38 -8.48 4.09
CA LEU A 69 7.50 -8.80 3.21
C LEU A 69 7.41 -7.98 1.92
N MET A 70 6.25 -7.95 1.28
CA MET A 70 6.04 -7.21 0.03
C MET A 70 6.17 -5.70 0.23
N ALA A 71 5.74 -5.18 1.38
CA ALA A 71 5.93 -3.77 1.72
C ALA A 71 7.42 -3.41 1.90
N ARG A 72 8.18 -4.26 2.59
CA ARG A 72 9.64 -4.07 2.73
C ARG A 72 10.38 -4.15 1.41
N MET A 73 9.86 -4.91 0.47
CA MET A 73 10.43 -5.03 -0.88
C MET A 73 10.01 -3.90 -1.83
N GLY A 74 9.13 -3.01 -1.39
CA GLY A 74 8.60 -1.93 -2.23
C GLY A 74 7.58 -2.37 -3.27
N ILE A 75 7.07 -3.61 -3.20
CA ILE A 75 6.06 -4.14 -4.11
C ILE A 75 4.68 -3.62 -3.72
N LEU A 76 4.40 -3.62 -2.43
CA LEU A 76 3.22 -3.00 -1.85
C LEU A 76 3.62 -1.75 -1.08
N ARG A 77 2.69 -0.84 -0.98
CA ARG A 77 2.78 0.35 -0.14
C ARG A 77 1.90 0.14 1.09
N GLU A 78 2.46 0.40 2.26
CA GLU A 78 1.75 0.34 3.53
C GLU A 78 1.14 1.70 3.85
N LEU A 79 -0.15 1.72 4.18
CA LEU A 79 -0.92 2.92 4.50
C LEU A 79 -1.45 2.85 5.93
N GLU A 80 -1.32 3.95 6.66
CA GLU A 80 -1.98 4.12 7.95
C GLU A 80 -3.18 5.05 7.80
N LEU A 81 -4.37 4.47 7.78
CA LEU A 81 -5.62 5.20 7.53
C LEU A 81 -6.39 5.57 8.79
N GLY A 82 -5.76 5.56 9.95
CA GLY A 82 -6.37 6.02 11.21
C GLY A 82 -7.30 5.04 11.91
N GLU A 83 -7.50 3.85 11.36
CA GLU A 83 -8.39 2.82 11.91
C GLU A 83 -7.70 1.82 12.85
N GLY A 84 -6.44 2.04 13.16
CA GLY A 84 -5.63 1.09 13.93
C GLY A 84 -5.18 -0.13 13.11
N HIS A 85 -5.58 -0.23 11.86
CA HIS A 85 -5.18 -1.26 10.91
C HIS A 85 -4.32 -0.69 9.81
N LYS A 86 -3.30 -1.42 9.41
CA LYS A 86 -2.54 -1.09 8.22
C LYS A 86 -3.27 -1.56 6.98
N HIS A 87 -3.32 -0.71 5.98
CA HIS A 87 -3.83 -1.02 4.65
C HIS A 87 -2.66 -1.11 3.67
N TYR A 88 -2.87 -1.81 2.58
CA TYR A 88 -1.85 -2.04 1.57
C TYR A 88 -2.42 -1.78 0.19
N GLU A 89 -1.61 -1.23 -0.68
CA GLU A 89 -1.92 -1.07 -2.10
C GLU A 89 -0.72 -1.46 -2.94
N ILE A 90 -0.96 -1.75 -4.22
CA ILE A 90 0.14 -2.00 -5.14
C ILE A 90 0.97 -0.71 -5.25
N ASN A 91 2.28 -0.83 -5.11
CA ASN A 91 3.15 0.30 -5.30
C ASN A 91 3.30 0.56 -6.80
N GLN A 92 2.64 1.60 -7.26
CA GLN A 92 2.76 2.06 -8.63
C GLN A 92 3.69 3.26 -8.66
N PRO A 93 4.93 3.05 -9.07
CA PRO A 93 5.82 4.16 -9.24
C PRO A 93 5.32 5.08 -10.36
N TYR A 94 5.74 6.35 -10.31
CA TYR A 94 5.45 7.37 -11.31
C TYR A 94 5.01 6.81 -12.69
N PRO A 95 3.92 7.33 -13.32
CA PRO A 95 3.20 8.59 -13.04
C PRO A 95 1.93 8.45 -12.17
N HIS A 96 1.61 7.26 -11.69
CA HIS A 96 0.37 6.98 -10.95
C HIS A 96 0.47 7.25 -9.44
N HIS A 97 1.42 8.08 -9.08
CA HIS A 97 1.72 8.42 -7.70
C HIS A 97 0.59 9.23 -7.07
N HIS A 98 0.03 8.77 -5.97
CA HIS A 98 -0.99 9.50 -5.22
C HIS A 98 -0.64 9.56 -3.74
N HIS A 99 -1.22 10.57 -3.09
CA HIS A 99 -1.05 10.84 -1.68
C HIS A 99 -2.41 10.83 -1.00
N HIS A 100 -2.43 10.83 0.32
CA HIS A 100 -3.67 10.70 1.09
C HIS A 100 -3.82 11.85 2.08
N LEU A 101 -5.04 12.39 2.16
CA LEU A 101 -5.48 13.28 3.21
C LEU A 101 -6.56 12.55 4.02
N ILE A 102 -6.32 12.33 5.31
CA ILE A 102 -7.15 11.47 6.15
C ILE A 102 -7.71 12.29 7.31
N CYS A 103 -9.03 12.18 7.52
CA CYS A 103 -9.63 12.67 8.76
C CYS A 103 -9.44 11.64 9.87
N VAL A 104 -8.71 12.01 10.92
CA VAL A 104 -8.43 11.10 12.05
C VAL A 104 -9.67 10.79 12.90
N ARG A 105 -10.79 11.49 12.70
CA ARG A 105 -12.02 11.27 13.47
C ARG A 105 -13.03 10.38 12.76
N CYS A 106 -13.28 10.61 11.46
CA CYS A 106 -14.26 9.84 10.70
C CYS A 106 -13.64 8.93 9.64
N ASN A 107 -12.32 8.92 9.52
CA ASN A 107 -11.54 8.12 8.56
C ASN A 107 -11.81 8.45 7.08
N LYS A 108 -12.53 9.55 6.78
CA LYS A 108 -12.70 10.00 5.41
C LYS A 108 -11.33 10.24 4.79
N THR A 109 -11.08 9.61 3.66
CA THR A 109 -9.81 9.68 2.94
C THR A 109 -10.03 10.32 1.57
N ILE A 110 -9.17 11.28 1.25
CA ILE A 110 -9.12 11.93 -0.07
C ILE A 110 -7.77 11.61 -0.69
N GLU A 111 -7.78 11.12 -1.91
CA GLU A 111 -6.55 10.94 -2.69
C GLU A 111 -6.24 12.22 -3.46
N PHE A 112 -4.97 12.57 -3.54
CA PHE A 112 -4.50 13.71 -4.32
C PHE A 112 -3.15 13.44 -4.94
N LYS A 113 -2.84 14.17 -6.00
CA LYS A 113 -1.55 14.12 -6.70
C LYS A 113 -0.87 15.47 -6.60
N ASN A 114 0.44 15.46 -6.39
CA ASN A 114 1.23 16.69 -6.35
C ASN A 114 2.68 16.38 -6.74
N ASP A 115 3.12 16.90 -7.88
CA ASP A 115 4.46 16.67 -8.41
C ASP A 115 5.56 17.25 -7.52
N SER A 116 5.26 18.27 -6.73
CA SER A 116 6.24 18.88 -5.81
C SER A 116 6.70 17.91 -4.73
N ILE A 117 5.84 17.02 -4.28
CA ILE A 117 6.17 15.99 -3.29
C ILE A 117 7.20 15.01 -3.86
N LEU A 118 7.00 14.57 -5.09
CA LEU A 118 7.96 13.70 -5.78
C LEU A 118 9.31 14.41 -5.99
N LYS A 119 9.28 15.68 -6.35
CA LYS A 119 10.52 16.50 -6.51
C LYS A 119 11.31 16.57 -5.21
N ILE A 120 10.63 16.80 -4.09
CA ILE A 120 11.27 16.82 -2.77
C ILE A 120 11.90 15.45 -2.45
N GLY A 121 11.18 14.37 -2.65
CA GLY A 121 11.68 13.02 -2.43
C GLY A 121 12.89 12.69 -3.31
N THR A 122 12.83 13.04 -4.58
CA THR A 122 13.93 12.84 -5.54
C THR A 122 15.18 13.61 -5.13
N LYS A 123 15.06 14.90 -4.79
CA LYS A 123 16.19 15.70 -4.35
C LYS A 123 16.80 15.17 -3.06
N THR A 124 15.97 14.77 -2.11
CA THR A 124 16.42 14.21 -0.84
C THR A 124 17.21 12.93 -1.06
N ALA A 125 16.68 12.00 -1.87
CA ALA A 125 17.36 10.76 -2.17
C ALA A 125 18.68 10.98 -2.90
N GLN A 126 18.72 11.89 -3.88
CA GLN A 126 19.93 12.21 -4.64
C GLN A 126 21.02 12.83 -3.75
N LYS A 127 20.64 13.71 -2.83
CA LYS A 127 21.58 14.32 -1.89
C LYS A 127 22.33 13.30 -1.04
N GLU A 128 21.64 12.24 -0.64
CA GLU A 128 22.19 11.16 0.17
C GLU A 128 22.71 9.98 -0.67
N ALA A 129 22.76 10.13 -2.00
CA ALA A 129 23.15 9.06 -2.95
C ALA A 129 22.27 7.80 -2.84
N TYR A 130 20.99 7.97 -2.50
CA TYR A 130 20.00 6.88 -2.45
C TYR A 130 19.24 6.79 -3.77
N HIS A 131 18.82 5.58 -4.10
CA HIS A 131 17.92 5.35 -5.22
C HIS A 131 16.46 5.42 -4.73
N LEU A 132 15.70 6.41 -5.22
CA LEU A 132 14.30 6.58 -4.82
C LEU A 132 13.43 5.46 -5.39
N LEU A 133 12.78 4.72 -4.51
CA LEU A 133 11.80 3.69 -4.90
C LEU A 133 10.37 4.23 -4.83
N ASP A 134 10.08 5.05 -3.83
CA ASP A 134 8.74 5.58 -3.58
C ASP A 134 8.82 6.88 -2.79
N CYS A 135 7.82 7.73 -2.96
CA CYS A 135 7.66 8.96 -2.18
C CYS A 135 6.17 9.21 -1.98
N GLN A 136 5.71 9.02 -0.77
CA GLN A 136 4.30 9.18 -0.41
C GLN A 136 4.16 10.13 0.76
N LEU A 137 3.15 11.01 0.69
CA LEU A 137 2.73 11.85 1.79
C LEU A 137 1.35 11.41 2.27
N THR A 138 1.23 11.20 3.58
CA THR A 138 -0.05 11.01 4.25
C THR A 138 -0.26 12.18 5.21
N ILE A 139 -1.34 12.92 5.02
CA ILE A 139 -1.69 14.07 5.87
C ILE A 139 -2.83 13.64 6.80
N HIS A 140 -2.60 13.75 8.09
CA HIS A 140 -3.62 13.51 9.12
C HIS A 140 -4.23 14.83 9.54
N ALA A 141 -5.55 14.96 9.38
CA ALA A 141 -6.26 16.20 9.62
C ALA A 141 -7.65 15.94 10.22
N VAL A 142 -8.43 16.97 10.42
CA VAL A 142 -9.83 16.87 10.86
C VAL A 142 -10.70 17.55 9.80
N CYS A 143 -11.62 16.80 9.18
CA CYS A 143 -12.48 17.33 8.13
C CYS A 143 -13.48 18.38 8.65
N THR A 144 -14.04 19.18 7.75
CA THR A 144 -14.96 20.28 8.12
C THR A 144 -16.17 19.80 8.91
N THR A 145 -16.73 18.65 8.57
CA THR A 145 -17.87 18.07 9.31
C THR A 145 -17.47 17.74 10.75
N CYS A 146 -16.31 17.11 10.96
CA CYS A 146 -15.83 16.77 12.30
C CYS A 146 -15.39 18.00 13.08
N GLN A 147 -14.87 19.04 12.44
CA GLN A 147 -14.56 20.31 13.08
C GLN A 147 -15.82 20.97 13.65
N ARG A 148 -16.91 20.99 12.90
CA ARG A 148 -18.20 21.54 13.36
C ARG A 148 -18.72 20.79 14.57
N ALA A 149 -18.56 19.47 14.64
CA ALA A 149 -18.96 18.67 15.78
C ALA A 149 -18.13 18.94 17.06
N LEU A 150 -17.00 19.65 16.93
CA LEU A 150 -16.13 20.04 18.06
C LEU A 150 -16.42 21.44 18.62
N LEU A 151 -17.18 22.26 17.87
CA LEU A 151 -17.53 23.60 18.33
C LEU A 151 -18.65 23.49 19.36
N PRO A 152 -18.54 24.14 20.53
CA PRO A 152 -19.66 24.23 21.48
C PRO A 152 -20.79 25.04 20.82
N ASP A 153 -22.04 24.63 21.07
CA ASP A 153 -23.24 25.34 20.65
C ASP A 153 -23.26 26.78 21.24
#